data_9056450a54b7126c8ce2ad66ebd727c9
#
_entry.id   9056450a54b7126c8ce2ad66ebd727c9
#
_cell.length_a   1.000
_cell.length_b   1.000
_cell.length_c   1.000
_cell.angle_alpha   90.00
_cell.angle_beta   90.00
_cell.angle_gamma   90.00
#
_symmetry.space_group_name_H-M   'P 1'
#
loop_
_entity.id
_entity.type
_entity.pdbx_description
1 polymer ?
#
loop_
_entity_poly.entity_id
_entity_poly.type
_entity_poly.pdbx_seq_one_letter_code
_entity_poly.pdbx_strand_id
1 'polypeptide(L)'
;KVISQNSETLAPLAVDAVLSVIDTTFATTVDLEAIKIVKQVGGTVDDTELVDGIVFAQGAKKAAGGPTRVENAKVGLIQFCLSAPKTDMENNVVVSDYAAMDRLLREERKHVLGLCKKIKKCGITVLLIQKSILRDAYNDLSLHFLAKSPCHRVQLRETSFYPKSHHRMGIMVVADIERNDISHISETLDLLPVAHVNYCVQIACDEVTRSGVGR
;
A
#
# COMPACT_ATOMS: atom_id res chain seq x y z
N LYS A 1 -20.28 7.14 30.86
CA LYS A 1 -20.86 8.51 30.81
C LYS A 1 -20.48 9.27 29.52
N VAL A 2 -19.24 9.19 29.03
CA VAL A 2 -18.81 9.93 27.82
C VAL A 2 -19.44 9.38 26.55
N ILE A 3 -19.65 8.06 26.47
CA ILE A 3 -20.12 7.37 25.26
C ILE A 3 -21.65 7.17 25.27
N SER A 4 -22.31 7.38 26.43
CA SER A 4 -23.73 7.08 26.56
C SER A 4 -24.65 7.90 25.64
N GLN A 5 -24.21 9.06 25.19
CA GLN A 5 -24.97 9.90 24.25
C GLN A 5 -25.03 9.28 22.85
N ASN A 6 -23.98 8.53 22.45
CA ASN A 6 -23.87 7.92 21.11
C ASN A 6 -23.93 6.38 21.19
N SER A 7 -24.56 5.86 22.26
CA SER A 7 -24.66 4.41 22.46
C SER A 7 -25.53 3.72 21.40
N GLU A 8 -26.51 4.42 20.84
CA GLU A 8 -27.40 3.87 19.81
C GLU A 8 -26.66 3.56 18.51
N THR A 9 -25.63 4.36 18.18
CA THR A 9 -24.82 4.17 16.97
C THR A 9 -23.61 3.26 17.22
N LEU A 10 -22.93 3.43 18.35
CA LEU A 10 -21.67 2.72 18.61
C LEU A 10 -21.89 1.29 19.14
N ALA A 11 -23.00 1.01 19.86
CA ALA A 11 -23.20 -0.32 20.41
C ALA A 11 -23.42 -1.39 19.33
N PRO A 12 -24.28 -1.20 18.31
CA PRO A 12 -24.41 -2.18 17.24
C PRO A 12 -23.11 -2.36 16.46
N LEU A 13 -22.39 -1.25 16.14
CA LEU A 13 -21.09 -1.33 15.45
C LEU A 13 -20.05 -2.15 16.23
N ALA A 14 -20.01 -2.00 17.55
CA ALA A 14 -19.09 -2.78 18.38
C ALA A 14 -19.44 -4.27 18.39
N VAL A 15 -20.73 -4.61 18.43
CA VAL A 15 -21.20 -6.00 18.37
C VAL A 15 -20.89 -6.61 17.01
N ASP A 16 -21.17 -5.91 15.92
CA ASP A 16 -20.92 -6.38 14.56
C ASP A 16 -19.42 -6.56 14.31
N ALA A 17 -18.57 -5.65 14.82
CA ALA A 17 -17.12 -5.77 14.73
C ALA A 17 -16.60 -7.02 15.46
N VAL A 18 -17.13 -7.32 16.63
CA VAL A 18 -16.73 -8.53 17.38
C VAL A 18 -17.24 -9.78 16.67
N LEU A 19 -18.47 -9.77 16.18
CA LEU A 19 -19.05 -10.91 15.46
C LEU A 19 -18.34 -11.21 14.14
N SER A 20 -17.76 -10.20 13.48
CA SER A 20 -17.00 -10.41 12.24
C SER A 20 -15.66 -11.14 12.46
N VAL A 21 -15.10 -11.05 13.67
CA VAL A 21 -13.81 -11.68 14.01
C VAL A 21 -14.00 -13.07 14.62
N ILE A 22 -15.15 -13.34 15.22
CA ILE A 22 -15.42 -14.63 15.89
C ILE A 22 -15.88 -15.68 14.89
N ASP A 23 -15.20 -16.82 14.89
CA ASP A 23 -15.77 -18.05 14.33
C ASP A 23 -16.75 -18.65 15.36
N THR A 24 -18.04 -18.41 15.17
CA THR A 24 -19.12 -18.79 16.10
C THR A 24 -19.20 -20.29 16.38
N THR A 25 -18.56 -21.13 15.58
CA THR A 25 -18.63 -22.59 15.71
C THR A 25 -17.60 -23.17 16.68
N PHE A 26 -16.44 -22.54 16.81
CA PHE A 26 -15.31 -23.11 17.56
C PHE A 26 -14.67 -22.15 18.56
N ALA A 27 -14.90 -20.85 18.43
CA ALA A 27 -14.21 -19.87 19.25
C ALA A 27 -14.80 -19.74 20.65
N THR A 28 -13.96 -19.92 21.66
CA THR A 28 -14.27 -19.61 23.07
C THR A 28 -13.69 -18.27 23.52
N THR A 29 -12.77 -17.72 22.75
CA THR A 29 -12.07 -16.47 23.05
C THR A 29 -11.99 -15.60 21.78
N VAL A 30 -11.93 -14.29 21.96
CA VAL A 30 -11.84 -13.30 20.87
C VAL A 30 -10.53 -12.55 20.99
N ASP A 31 -9.83 -12.45 19.90
CA ASP A 31 -8.64 -11.59 19.80
C ASP A 31 -9.08 -10.17 19.41
N LEU A 32 -8.99 -9.25 20.36
CA LEU A 32 -9.32 -7.84 20.12
C LEU A 32 -8.26 -7.09 19.29
N GLU A 33 -7.04 -7.62 19.16
CA GLU A 33 -5.99 -7.02 18.33
C GLU A 33 -6.30 -7.16 16.84
N ALA A 34 -7.15 -8.12 16.48
CA ALA A 34 -7.64 -8.27 15.11
C ALA A 34 -8.60 -7.13 14.68
N ILE A 35 -9.18 -6.40 15.65
CA ILE A 35 -10.06 -5.25 15.36
C ILE A 35 -9.24 -3.96 15.41
N LYS A 36 -8.95 -3.39 14.24
CA LYS A 36 -8.19 -2.15 14.14
C LYS A 36 -9.08 -0.92 14.13
N ILE A 37 -8.91 -0.06 15.14
CA ILE A 37 -9.63 1.22 15.23
C ILE A 37 -8.76 2.32 14.63
N VAL A 38 -9.19 2.88 13.50
CA VAL A 38 -8.53 4.01 12.85
C VAL A 38 -9.24 5.29 13.23
N LYS A 39 -8.50 6.20 13.85
CA LYS A 39 -9.02 7.51 14.29
C LYS A 39 -8.77 8.55 13.20
N GLN A 40 -9.83 9.22 12.76
CA GLN A 40 -9.76 10.28 11.78
C GLN A 40 -10.32 11.57 12.33
N VAL A 41 -9.65 12.68 12.07
CA VAL A 41 -10.09 14.03 12.47
C VAL A 41 -10.95 14.63 11.36
N GLY A 42 -12.04 15.31 11.74
CA GLY A 42 -12.88 16.07 10.81
C GLY A 42 -14.28 15.50 10.56
N GLY A 43 -14.69 14.46 11.31
CA GLY A 43 -16.04 13.92 11.30
C GLY A 43 -16.71 13.99 12.67
N THR A 44 -17.97 13.60 12.74
CA THR A 44 -18.74 13.38 13.96
C THR A 44 -18.63 11.91 14.39
N VAL A 45 -19.04 11.61 15.62
CA VAL A 45 -19.08 10.21 16.10
C VAL A 45 -20.08 9.37 15.32
N ASP A 46 -21.13 10.00 14.81
CA ASP A 46 -22.17 9.34 13.99
C ASP A 46 -21.66 8.91 12.61
N ASP A 47 -20.54 9.51 12.14
CA ASP A 47 -19.89 9.11 10.89
C ASP A 47 -18.99 7.87 11.06
N THR A 48 -19.00 7.24 12.26
CA THR A 48 -18.23 6.01 12.50
C THR A 48 -18.86 4.86 11.74
N GLU A 49 -18.07 4.21 10.89
CA GLU A 49 -18.51 3.07 10.09
C GLU A 49 -17.61 1.85 10.30
N LEU A 50 -18.20 0.68 10.24
CA LEU A 50 -17.48 -0.59 10.19
C LEU A 50 -17.15 -0.92 8.74
N VAL A 51 -15.86 -1.09 8.44
CA VAL A 51 -15.38 -1.49 7.12
C VAL A 51 -14.92 -2.94 7.19
N ASP A 52 -15.49 -3.77 6.34
CA ASP A 52 -15.04 -5.15 6.17
C ASP A 52 -13.78 -5.16 5.29
N GLY A 53 -12.63 -5.22 5.93
CA GLY A 53 -11.33 -5.12 5.27
C GLY A 53 -10.32 -4.29 6.04
N ILE A 54 -9.26 -3.84 5.38
CA ILE A 54 -8.20 -3.05 5.99
C ILE A 54 -8.35 -1.58 5.66
N VAL A 55 -8.33 -0.75 6.69
CA VAL A 55 -8.28 0.71 6.56
C VAL A 55 -6.90 1.21 6.94
N PHE A 56 -6.30 1.99 6.04
CA PHE A 56 -5.02 2.66 6.29
C PHE A 56 -5.25 4.11 6.69
N ALA A 57 -4.57 4.55 7.75
CA ALA A 57 -4.54 5.97 8.13
C ALA A 57 -3.79 6.82 7.07
N GLN A 58 -2.83 6.19 6.38
CA GLN A 58 -2.02 6.84 5.35
C GLN A 58 -2.72 6.75 4.00
N GLY A 59 -2.92 7.90 3.36
CA GLY A 59 -3.48 7.95 2.01
C GLY A 59 -2.49 7.46 0.94
N ALA A 60 -3.02 6.96 -0.18
CA ALA A 60 -2.19 6.64 -1.33
C ALA A 60 -1.42 7.87 -1.83
N LYS A 61 -0.14 7.71 -2.15
CA LYS A 61 0.71 8.82 -2.61
C LYS A 61 0.24 9.33 -3.96
N LYS A 62 0.04 10.65 -4.03
CA LYS A 62 -0.50 11.35 -5.23
C LYS A 62 0.55 11.60 -6.32
N ALA A 63 1.72 10.99 -6.23
CA ALA A 63 2.76 11.21 -7.20
C ALA A 63 2.31 10.82 -8.62
N ALA A 64 2.42 11.77 -9.53
CA ALA A 64 2.35 11.58 -10.98
C ALA A 64 1.09 10.89 -11.54
N GLY A 65 -0.07 11.04 -10.93
CA GLY A 65 -1.33 10.59 -11.54
C GLY A 65 -1.58 9.08 -11.44
N GLY A 66 -1.24 8.47 -10.32
CA GLY A 66 -1.61 7.09 -10.02
C GLY A 66 -3.14 6.91 -9.93
N PRO A 67 -3.64 5.69 -10.10
CA PRO A 67 -5.06 5.39 -10.03
C PRO A 67 -5.64 5.74 -8.67
N THR A 68 -6.90 6.19 -8.64
CA THR A 68 -7.62 6.49 -7.39
C THR A 68 -8.40 5.30 -6.88
N ARG A 69 -8.76 4.38 -7.76
CA ARG A 69 -9.50 3.15 -7.47
C ARG A 69 -8.94 2.03 -8.32
N VAL A 70 -8.78 0.86 -7.75
CA VAL A 70 -8.29 -0.34 -8.44
C VAL A 70 -9.20 -1.50 -8.07
N GLU A 71 -9.87 -2.07 -9.05
CA GLU A 71 -10.70 -3.26 -8.93
C GLU A 71 -9.85 -4.51 -9.20
N ASN A 72 -10.17 -5.63 -8.56
CA ASN A 72 -9.41 -6.89 -8.66
C ASN A 72 -7.91 -6.67 -8.43
N ALA A 73 -7.59 -5.96 -7.36
CA ALA A 73 -6.23 -5.53 -7.05
C ALA A 73 -5.34 -6.71 -6.65
N LYS A 74 -4.12 -6.70 -7.18
CA LYS A 74 -3.04 -7.57 -6.70
C LYS A 74 -2.15 -6.76 -5.79
N VAL A 75 -2.21 -7.08 -4.51
CA VAL A 75 -1.49 -6.34 -3.47
C VAL A 75 -0.14 -6.97 -3.20
N GLY A 76 0.90 -6.16 -3.10
CA GLY A 76 2.23 -6.60 -2.68
C GLY A 76 2.72 -5.76 -1.51
N LEU A 77 3.20 -6.39 -0.45
CA LEU A 77 3.78 -5.76 0.73
C LEU A 77 5.31 -5.89 0.68
N ILE A 78 6.01 -4.74 0.65
CA ILE A 78 7.46 -4.69 0.60
C ILE A 78 8.05 -4.07 1.85
N GLN A 79 9.15 -4.66 2.32
CA GLN A 79 9.94 -4.18 3.46
C GLN A 79 11.25 -3.52 3.03
N PHE A 80 11.68 -3.72 1.79
CA PHE A 80 12.89 -3.10 1.26
C PHE A 80 12.64 -1.69 0.74
N CYS A 81 13.68 -0.85 0.76
CA CYS A 81 13.59 0.53 0.30
C CYS A 81 13.66 0.61 -1.23
N LEU A 82 12.80 1.45 -1.81
CA LEU A 82 12.79 1.82 -3.22
C LEU A 82 13.58 3.10 -3.52
N SER A 83 14.46 3.48 -2.62
CA SER A 83 15.39 4.60 -2.79
C SER A 83 16.75 4.13 -3.29
N ALA A 84 17.56 5.06 -3.76
CA ALA A 84 18.95 4.78 -4.09
C ALA A 84 19.71 4.33 -2.83
N PRO A 85 20.62 3.34 -2.95
CA PRO A 85 21.44 2.92 -1.82
C PRO A 85 22.30 4.08 -1.36
N LYS A 86 22.21 4.43 -0.08
CA LYS A 86 23.10 5.41 0.56
C LYS A 86 24.24 4.65 1.24
N THR A 87 25.45 5.17 1.14
CA THR A 87 26.60 4.68 1.90
C THR A 87 26.42 5.01 3.38
N ASP A 88 27.03 4.23 4.25
CA ASP A 88 27.08 4.51 5.69
C ASP A 88 27.95 5.75 5.94
N MET A 89 27.78 6.41 7.10
CA MET A 89 28.52 7.64 7.43
C MET A 89 30.04 7.49 7.36
N GLU A 90 30.55 6.28 7.58
CA GLU A 90 31.97 5.96 7.59
C GLU A 90 32.55 5.79 6.18
N ASN A 91 31.71 5.49 5.17
CA ASN A 91 32.14 5.21 3.80
C ASN A 91 31.69 6.32 2.85
N ASN A 92 32.47 7.39 2.79
CA ASN A 92 32.21 8.49 1.87
C ASN A 92 32.83 8.19 0.49
N VAL A 93 32.03 8.33 -0.57
CA VAL A 93 32.52 8.28 -1.95
C VAL A 93 32.91 9.69 -2.38
N VAL A 94 34.19 9.93 -2.53
CA VAL A 94 34.70 11.21 -3.03
C VAL A 94 34.79 11.15 -4.55
N VAL A 95 34.06 12.02 -5.22
CA VAL A 95 34.06 12.14 -6.67
C VAL A 95 34.68 13.46 -7.07
N SER A 96 35.83 13.41 -7.73
CA SER A 96 36.57 14.58 -8.16
C SER A 96 36.28 14.98 -9.62
N ASP A 97 35.68 14.09 -10.40
CA ASP A 97 35.43 14.27 -11.82
C ASP A 97 33.94 14.36 -12.15
N TYR A 98 33.56 15.36 -12.97
CA TYR A 98 32.19 15.55 -13.43
C TYR A 98 31.65 14.35 -14.22
N ALA A 99 32.49 13.72 -15.01
CA ALA A 99 32.08 12.53 -15.78
C ALA A 99 31.80 11.33 -14.89
N ALA A 100 32.52 11.19 -13.79
CA ALA A 100 32.27 10.16 -12.79
C ALA A 100 30.96 10.42 -12.02
N MET A 101 30.70 11.69 -11.70
CA MET A 101 29.42 12.08 -11.06
C MET A 101 28.21 11.79 -11.95
N ASP A 102 28.28 12.15 -13.23
CA ASP A 102 27.22 11.85 -14.20
C ASP A 102 26.96 10.33 -14.34
N ARG A 103 28.06 9.54 -14.34
CA ARG A 103 27.96 8.08 -14.41
C ARG A 103 27.24 7.53 -13.18
N LEU A 104 27.57 7.99 -11.97
CA LEU A 104 26.97 7.59 -10.71
C LEU A 104 25.48 7.90 -10.67
N LEU A 105 25.07 9.10 -11.08
CA LEU A 105 23.66 9.49 -11.17
C LEU A 105 22.87 8.63 -12.16
N ARG A 106 23.49 8.25 -13.28
CA ARG A 106 22.84 7.33 -14.24
C ARG A 106 22.70 5.92 -13.68
N GLU A 107 23.66 5.44 -12.92
CA GLU A 107 23.63 4.13 -12.27
C GLU A 107 22.56 4.07 -11.18
N GLU A 108 22.44 5.11 -10.36
CA GLU A 108 21.36 5.23 -9.38
C GLU A 108 19.98 5.15 -10.03
N ARG A 109 19.75 5.95 -11.06
CA ARG A 109 18.49 5.91 -11.82
C ARG A 109 18.23 4.54 -12.43
N LYS A 110 19.25 3.90 -12.98
CA LYS A 110 19.17 2.57 -13.57
C LYS A 110 18.84 1.52 -12.51
N HIS A 111 19.40 1.63 -11.31
CA HIS A 111 19.12 0.75 -10.17
C HIS A 111 17.65 0.84 -9.75
N VAL A 112 17.15 2.05 -9.46
CA VAL A 112 15.74 2.28 -9.07
C VAL A 112 14.78 1.79 -10.16
N LEU A 113 15.09 2.09 -11.42
CA LEU A 113 14.29 1.62 -12.56
C LEU A 113 14.30 0.09 -12.67
N GLY A 114 15.42 -0.55 -12.35
CA GLY A 114 15.55 -2.01 -12.29
C GLY A 114 14.64 -2.64 -11.24
N LEU A 115 14.59 -2.05 -10.03
CA LEU A 115 13.69 -2.46 -8.96
C LEU A 115 12.22 -2.32 -9.37
N CYS A 116 11.84 -1.15 -9.89
CA CYS A 116 10.46 -0.91 -10.35
C CYS A 116 10.05 -1.87 -11.49
N LYS A 117 10.97 -2.22 -12.40
CA LYS A 117 10.71 -3.21 -13.46
C LYS A 117 10.47 -4.62 -12.90
N LYS A 118 11.18 -5.03 -11.85
CA LYS A 118 10.98 -6.32 -11.20
C LYS A 118 9.61 -6.38 -10.52
N ILE A 119 9.25 -5.36 -9.74
CA ILE A 119 7.92 -5.24 -9.10
C ILE A 119 6.81 -5.33 -10.16
N LYS A 120 6.99 -4.63 -11.27
CA LYS A 120 6.04 -4.65 -12.36
C LYS A 120 5.89 -6.03 -13.03
N LYS A 121 6.99 -6.78 -13.19
CA LYS A 121 6.93 -8.14 -13.72
C LYS A 121 6.07 -9.07 -12.87
N CYS A 122 5.98 -8.83 -11.56
CA CYS A 122 5.11 -9.58 -10.66
C CYS A 122 3.62 -9.30 -10.87
N GLY A 123 3.27 -8.27 -11.67
CA GLY A 123 1.87 -7.93 -11.97
C GLY A 123 1.12 -7.29 -10.80
N ILE A 124 1.82 -6.72 -9.83
CA ILE A 124 1.26 -6.02 -8.68
C ILE A 124 0.58 -4.74 -9.16
N THR A 125 -0.64 -4.50 -8.68
CA THR A 125 -1.41 -3.28 -8.98
C THR A 125 -1.43 -2.30 -7.82
N VAL A 126 -1.34 -2.80 -6.58
CA VAL A 126 -1.26 -2.00 -5.36
C VAL A 126 -0.01 -2.40 -4.59
N LEU A 127 0.82 -1.43 -4.27
CA LEU A 127 2.07 -1.63 -3.57
C LEU A 127 2.01 -0.97 -2.20
N LEU A 128 2.18 -1.78 -1.17
CA LEU A 128 2.28 -1.37 0.22
C LEU A 128 3.76 -1.28 0.59
N ILE A 129 4.22 -0.12 1.07
CA ILE A 129 5.61 0.12 1.41
C ILE A 129 5.73 0.37 2.90
N GLN A 130 6.53 -0.45 3.57
CA GLN A 130 6.85 -0.28 4.98
C GLN A 130 7.69 0.99 5.19
N LYS A 131 7.39 1.72 6.26
CA LYS A 131 8.20 2.84 6.72
C LYS A 131 9.58 2.34 7.16
N SER A 132 10.63 2.95 6.64
CA SER A 132 12.00 2.70 7.09
C SER A 132 12.42 3.77 8.09
N ILE A 133 13.15 3.36 9.14
CA ILE A 133 13.68 4.27 10.15
C ILE A 133 15.01 4.87 9.71
N LEU A 134 15.83 4.09 9.02
CA LEU A 134 17.21 4.46 8.68
C LEU A 134 17.33 5.17 7.32
N ARG A 135 16.40 4.92 6.41
CA ARG A 135 16.47 5.38 5.02
C ARG A 135 15.10 5.82 4.53
N ASP A 136 15.09 6.64 3.48
CA ASP A 136 13.84 6.94 2.78
C ASP A 136 13.30 5.65 2.14
N ALA A 137 12.09 5.26 2.51
CA ALA A 137 11.48 4.03 2.00
C ALA A 137 11.24 4.11 0.48
N TYR A 138 11.03 5.30 -0.04
CA TYR A 138 10.79 5.57 -1.46
C TYR A 138 11.35 6.95 -1.83
N ASN A 139 11.58 7.17 -3.13
CA ASN A 139 11.97 8.45 -3.70
C ASN A 139 10.91 8.87 -4.72
N ASP A 140 10.76 10.18 -4.97
CA ASP A 140 9.84 10.72 -5.99
C ASP A 140 10.07 10.10 -7.36
N LEU A 141 11.34 9.81 -7.69
CA LEU A 141 11.70 9.12 -8.92
C LEU A 141 11.10 7.70 -8.99
N SER A 142 11.12 6.95 -7.89
CA SER A 142 10.52 5.61 -7.81
C SER A 142 9.00 5.66 -7.96
N LEU A 143 8.34 6.62 -7.28
CA LEU A 143 6.91 6.85 -7.41
C LEU A 143 6.52 7.20 -8.85
N HIS A 144 7.29 8.06 -9.51
CA HIS A 144 7.07 8.43 -10.91
C HIS A 144 7.18 7.21 -11.85
N PHE A 145 8.17 6.35 -11.65
CA PHE A 145 8.32 5.13 -12.45
C PHE A 145 7.19 4.13 -12.21
N LEU A 146 6.70 3.99 -10.98
CA LEU A 146 5.58 3.13 -10.65
C LEU A 146 4.26 3.66 -11.24
N ALA A 147 4.00 4.95 -11.13
CA ALA A 147 2.80 5.59 -11.65
C ALA A 147 2.75 5.59 -13.19
N LYS A 148 3.89 5.82 -13.85
CA LYS A 148 3.97 5.87 -15.33
C LYS A 148 4.03 4.50 -15.99
N SER A 149 4.29 3.45 -15.22
CA SER A 149 4.41 2.10 -15.74
C SER A 149 3.04 1.50 -16.02
N PRO A 150 2.71 1.12 -17.28
CA PRO A 150 1.47 0.39 -17.54
C PRO A 150 1.55 -0.97 -16.84
N CYS A 151 0.68 -1.20 -15.89
CA CYS A 151 0.50 -2.52 -15.31
C CYS A 151 -0.12 -3.46 -16.36
N HIS A 152 0.12 -4.74 -16.22
CA HIS A 152 -0.23 -5.81 -17.14
C HIS A 152 -1.59 -5.60 -17.81
N ARG A 153 -1.65 -5.90 -19.11
CA ARG A 153 -2.84 -5.94 -19.96
C ARG A 153 -3.92 -6.81 -19.29
N VAL A 154 -4.87 -6.20 -18.59
CA VAL A 154 -6.10 -6.90 -18.23
C VAL A 154 -6.81 -7.18 -19.54
N GLN A 155 -6.81 -8.43 -19.99
CA GLN A 155 -7.67 -8.90 -21.06
C GLN A 155 -9.10 -8.86 -20.52
N LEU A 156 -9.74 -7.69 -20.64
CA LEU A 156 -11.19 -7.62 -20.56
C LEU A 156 -11.72 -8.40 -21.75
N ARG A 157 -12.43 -9.47 -21.44
CA ARG A 157 -13.22 -10.25 -22.40
C ARG A 157 -14.05 -9.28 -23.25
N GLU A 158 -13.89 -9.37 -24.55
CA GLU A 158 -14.58 -8.54 -25.53
C GLU A 158 -16.09 -8.66 -25.37
N THR A 159 -16.73 -7.65 -24.78
CA THR A 159 -18.10 -7.31 -25.08
C THR A 159 -18.10 -5.88 -25.60
N SER A 160 -18.18 -5.84 -26.91
CA SER A 160 -18.71 -4.84 -27.82
C SER A 160 -19.01 -3.42 -27.29
N PHE A 161 -18.49 -2.41 -27.99
CA PHE A 161 -19.03 -1.06 -28.19
C PHE A 161 -18.51 0.12 -27.35
N TYR A 162 -17.36 0.04 -26.67
CA TYR A 162 -16.73 1.26 -26.20
C TYR A 162 -15.31 1.43 -26.77
N PRO A 163 -14.93 2.69 -27.13
CA PRO A 163 -13.62 2.96 -27.73
C PRO A 163 -12.51 2.56 -26.77
N LYS A 164 -11.51 1.86 -27.30
CA LYS A 164 -10.30 1.37 -26.62
C LYS A 164 -9.52 2.52 -26.00
N SER A 165 -9.98 3.06 -24.89
CA SER A 165 -9.13 3.85 -24.01
C SER A 165 -8.24 2.85 -23.26
N HIS A 166 -7.04 2.62 -23.79
CA HIS A 166 -5.99 1.92 -23.06
C HIS A 166 -5.64 2.76 -21.83
N HIS A 167 -6.43 2.63 -20.77
CA HIS A 167 -6.06 3.17 -19.48
C HIS A 167 -4.85 2.37 -19.00
N ARG A 168 -3.69 2.96 -19.24
CA ARG A 168 -2.44 2.52 -18.63
C ARG A 168 -2.51 2.86 -17.15
N MET A 169 -3.17 2.03 -16.36
CA MET A 169 -3.21 2.20 -14.93
C MET A 169 -1.82 1.97 -14.37
N GLY A 170 -1.27 2.99 -13.73
CA GLY A 170 -0.07 2.85 -12.93
C GLY A 170 -0.31 2.01 -11.68
N ILE A 171 0.74 1.70 -10.96
CA ILE A 171 0.65 1.01 -9.66
C ILE A 171 0.24 2.04 -8.60
N MET A 172 -0.82 1.73 -7.83
CA MET A 172 -1.19 2.52 -6.66
C MET A 172 -0.18 2.24 -5.54
N VAL A 173 0.34 3.29 -4.92
CA VAL A 173 1.35 3.17 -3.86
C VAL A 173 0.80 3.74 -2.57
N VAL A 174 0.75 2.90 -1.53
CA VAL A 174 0.51 3.30 -0.15
C VAL A 174 1.83 3.15 0.59
N ALA A 175 2.37 4.24 1.08
CA ALA A 175 3.66 4.26 1.74
C ALA A 175 3.51 4.65 3.22
N ASP A 176 4.61 4.53 3.95
CA ASP A 176 4.72 4.91 5.37
C ASP A 176 3.89 4.01 6.31
N ILE A 177 3.71 2.73 5.94
CA ILE A 177 3.05 1.75 6.80
C ILE A 177 3.96 1.45 8.00
N GLU A 178 3.42 1.51 9.19
CA GLU A 178 4.15 1.23 10.41
C GLU A 178 4.48 -0.27 10.54
N ARG A 179 5.58 -0.55 11.22
CA ARG A 179 6.03 -1.93 11.40
C ARG A 179 5.02 -2.78 12.17
N ASN A 180 4.33 -2.17 13.14
CA ASN A 180 3.33 -2.86 13.95
C ASN A 180 2.09 -3.27 13.14
N ASP A 181 1.78 -2.52 12.10
CA ASP A 181 0.64 -2.80 11.22
C ASP A 181 0.88 -3.96 10.25
N ILE A 182 2.15 -4.33 10.03
CA ILE A 182 2.51 -5.37 9.05
C ILE A 182 1.94 -6.73 9.43
N SER A 183 1.99 -7.09 10.71
CA SER A 183 1.44 -8.36 11.19
C SER A 183 -0.05 -8.43 10.92
N HIS A 184 -0.78 -7.39 11.29
CA HIS A 184 -2.22 -7.30 11.02
C HIS A 184 -2.55 -7.35 9.51
N ILE A 185 -1.78 -6.66 8.67
CA ILE A 185 -1.94 -6.68 7.21
C ILE A 185 -1.64 -8.07 6.64
N SER A 186 -0.57 -8.72 7.13
CA SER A 186 -0.17 -10.03 6.64
C SER A 186 -1.20 -11.11 6.99
N GLU A 187 -1.78 -11.06 8.18
CA GLU A 187 -2.82 -11.97 8.64
C GLU A 187 -4.16 -11.74 7.91
N THR A 188 -4.57 -10.47 7.78
CA THR A 188 -5.87 -10.14 7.16
C THR A 188 -5.90 -10.40 5.66
N LEU A 189 -4.79 -10.13 4.95
CA LEU A 189 -4.70 -10.32 3.50
C LEU A 189 -4.02 -11.65 3.12
N ASP A 190 -3.59 -12.46 4.09
CA ASP A 190 -2.78 -13.65 3.88
C ASP A 190 -1.55 -13.36 2.98
N LEU A 191 -0.90 -12.22 3.25
CA LEU A 191 0.25 -11.71 2.49
C LEU A 191 1.53 -11.95 3.23
N LEU A 192 2.52 -12.53 2.55
CA LEU A 192 3.87 -12.58 3.08
C LEU A 192 4.63 -11.28 2.77
N PRO A 193 5.18 -10.58 3.78
CA PRO A 193 5.98 -9.40 3.56
C PRO A 193 7.28 -9.75 2.84
N VAL A 194 7.59 -9.03 1.76
CA VAL A 194 8.75 -9.32 0.91
C VAL A 194 9.93 -8.46 1.33
N ALA A 195 10.96 -9.10 1.85
CA ALA A 195 12.21 -8.44 2.23
C ALA A 195 13.15 -8.20 1.03
N HIS A 196 13.01 -8.99 -0.03
CA HIS A 196 13.87 -8.92 -1.22
C HIS A 196 13.08 -8.95 -2.52
N VAL A 197 13.46 -8.13 -3.50
CA VAL A 197 12.77 -7.96 -4.79
C VAL A 197 12.61 -9.25 -5.61
N ASN A 198 13.44 -10.26 -5.34
CA ASN A 198 13.37 -11.51 -6.08
C ASN A 198 12.21 -12.43 -5.64
N TYR A 199 11.58 -12.14 -4.50
CA TYR A 199 10.51 -12.94 -3.90
C TYR A 199 9.20 -12.12 -3.81
N CYS A 200 8.69 -11.65 -4.93
CA CYS A 200 7.40 -10.97 -4.93
C CYS A 200 6.26 -11.98 -4.83
N VAL A 201 5.62 -12.03 -3.68
CA VAL A 201 4.36 -12.74 -3.47
C VAL A 201 3.22 -11.74 -3.64
N GLN A 202 2.16 -12.15 -4.34
CA GLN A 202 1.01 -11.30 -4.60
C GLN A 202 -0.28 -12.07 -4.34
N ILE A 203 -1.24 -11.39 -3.76
CA ILE A 203 -2.59 -11.93 -3.53
C ILE A 203 -3.59 -11.00 -4.21
N ALA A 204 -4.63 -11.59 -4.78
CA ALA A 204 -5.73 -10.83 -5.36
C ALA A 204 -6.68 -10.39 -4.24
N CYS A 205 -6.98 -9.11 -4.21
CA CYS A 205 -8.03 -8.52 -3.38
C CYS A 205 -9.14 -7.99 -4.29
N ASP A 206 -10.37 -7.93 -3.78
CA ASP A 206 -11.53 -7.58 -4.59
C ASP A 206 -11.51 -6.13 -5.02
N GLU A 207 -11.21 -5.21 -4.12
CA GLU A 207 -11.20 -3.78 -4.43
C GLU A 207 -10.29 -2.98 -3.48
N VAL A 208 -9.55 -2.03 -4.04
CA VAL A 208 -8.80 -1.04 -3.27
C VAL A 208 -9.18 0.36 -3.72
N THR A 209 -9.78 1.12 -2.83
CA THR A 209 -10.13 2.51 -3.06
C THR A 209 -9.18 3.45 -2.35
N ARG A 210 -8.84 4.55 -3.00
CA ARG A 210 -8.16 5.66 -2.38
C ARG A 210 -9.21 6.56 -1.73
N SER A 211 -9.43 6.39 -0.42
CA SER A 211 -10.14 7.41 0.32
C SER A 211 -9.22 8.60 0.53
N GLY A 212 -9.53 9.72 -0.12
CA GLY A 212 -9.00 11.00 0.33
C GLY A 212 -9.61 11.34 1.68
N VAL A 213 -8.88 12.06 2.53
CA VAL A 213 -9.42 12.71 3.72
C VAL A 213 -10.56 13.62 3.27
N GLY A 214 -11.74 13.35 3.74
CA GLY A 214 -12.98 13.97 3.27
C GLY A 214 -13.49 13.26 2.01
N ARG A 215 -14.63 12.63 2.18
CA ARG A 215 -15.43 12.29 1.03
C ARG A 215 -15.35 13.36 -0.03
#